data_a6ec40e974c3eaf336ab3681de8cf3c4
#
_entry.id   a6ec40e974c3eaf336ab3681de8cf3c4
#
_cell.length_a   1.000
_cell.length_b   1.000
_cell.length_c   1.000
_cell.angle_alpha   90.00
_cell.angle_beta   90.00
_cell.angle_gamma   90.00
#
_symmetry.space_group_name_H-M   'P 1'
#
loop_
_entity.id
_entity.type
_entity.pdbx_description
1 polymer ?
#
loop_
_entity_poly.entity_id
_entity_poly.type
_entity_poly.pdbx_seq_one_letter_code
_entity_poly.pdbx_strand_id
1 'polypeptide(L)'
;MHRKVMRHLIGAAGAIALAGASLPAQAQDFINVLTGGTSGVYYPLGVALSKVFTDKVQGSRPSVQATKASVENLTLLQQGKGEIGFTLGDSLAMGWAGDEEAGFKGKLDKLRGITAIYPNYIQVVATQESGIKSLADLKGKRLSVGAPKSGTELNARAILQGAGLSYKDLGKVEYLPFGESVELMKNRQLDATLQSAGLGVSSIRDLATSVPIVVVE
;
A
#
# COMPACT_ATOMS: atom_id res chain seq x y z
N MET A 1 10.60 15.07 -85.02
CA MET A 1 9.42 14.45 -84.35
C MET A 1 9.82 13.36 -83.42
N HIS A 2 10.72 13.57 -82.38
CA HIS A 2 11.21 12.55 -81.50
C HIS A 2 11.68 13.18 -80.17
N ARG A 3 10.76 13.83 -79.44
CA ARG A 3 11.12 14.43 -78.16
C ARG A 3 10.00 14.43 -77.07
N LYS A 4 8.99 13.57 -77.14
CA LYS A 4 7.85 13.59 -76.26
C LYS A 4 7.50 12.24 -75.57
N VAL A 5 8.31 11.17 -75.71
CA VAL A 5 7.98 9.83 -75.14
C VAL A 5 8.74 9.47 -73.89
N MET A 6 9.72 10.26 -73.45
CA MET A 6 10.62 9.86 -72.31
C MET A 6 10.35 10.57 -70.97
N ARG A 7 9.14 11.05 -70.75
CA ARG A 7 8.79 11.78 -69.48
C ARG A 7 7.75 11.09 -68.56
N HIS A 8 7.26 9.93 -68.92
CA HIS A 8 6.20 9.24 -68.16
C HIS A 8 6.64 7.94 -67.45
N LEU A 9 7.93 7.56 -67.50
CA LEU A 9 8.40 6.33 -66.88
C LEU A 9 9.14 6.50 -65.53
N ILE A 10 9.30 7.75 -65.04
CA ILE A 10 9.97 8.01 -63.73
C ILE A 10 8.98 8.25 -62.58
N GLY A 11 7.68 8.33 -62.86
CA GLY A 11 6.64 8.62 -61.85
C GLY A 11 6.09 7.39 -61.11
N ALA A 12 6.39 6.15 -61.54
CA ALA A 12 5.74 4.96 -60.98
C ALA A 12 6.60 4.16 -59.98
N ALA A 13 7.90 4.49 -59.85
CA ALA A 13 8.80 3.75 -58.94
C ALA A 13 8.94 4.34 -57.52
N GLY A 14 8.36 5.54 -57.29
CA GLY A 14 8.46 6.23 -55.97
C GLY A 14 7.33 5.93 -54.97
N ALA A 15 6.25 5.27 -55.39
CA ALA A 15 5.06 5.09 -54.56
C ALA A 15 4.99 3.73 -53.78
N ILE A 16 5.95 2.84 -53.99
CA ILE A 16 5.88 1.49 -53.37
C ILE A 16 6.76 1.36 -52.11
N ALA A 17 7.58 2.36 -51.79
CA ALA A 17 8.56 2.24 -50.65
C ALA A 17 8.04 2.73 -49.31
N LEU A 18 6.80 3.19 -49.14
CA LEU A 18 6.25 3.70 -47.89
C LEU A 18 5.17 2.78 -47.25
N ALA A 19 4.92 1.62 -47.81
CA ALA A 19 3.87 0.69 -47.29
C ALA A 19 4.42 -0.45 -46.43
N GLY A 20 5.56 -0.30 -45.77
CA GLY A 20 6.17 -1.45 -45.12
C GLY A 20 6.98 -1.19 -43.87
N ALA A 21 6.39 -0.69 -42.80
CA ALA A 21 6.86 -0.95 -41.43
C ALA A 21 5.91 -0.35 -40.39
N SER A 22 4.65 -0.68 -40.44
CA SER A 22 3.86 -0.66 -39.19
C SER A 22 4.29 -1.88 -38.37
N LEU A 23 5.40 -1.74 -37.64
CA LEU A 23 5.70 -2.64 -36.54
C LEU A 23 4.52 -2.54 -35.59
N PRO A 24 3.88 -3.68 -35.21
CA PRO A 24 2.85 -3.63 -34.18
C PRO A 24 3.51 -3.03 -32.94
N ALA A 25 3.07 -1.82 -32.54
CA ALA A 25 3.41 -1.29 -31.25
C ALA A 25 2.86 -2.31 -30.25
N GLN A 26 3.70 -3.12 -29.65
CA GLN A 26 3.30 -3.98 -28.53
C GLN A 26 2.82 -3.02 -27.44
N ALA A 27 1.52 -3.05 -27.18
CA ALA A 27 0.96 -2.35 -26.04
C ALA A 27 1.67 -2.88 -24.79
N GLN A 28 2.34 -1.99 -24.07
CA GLN A 28 3.00 -2.36 -22.82
C GLN A 28 1.95 -2.24 -21.71
N ASP A 29 1.75 -3.34 -20.99
CA ASP A 29 0.84 -3.36 -19.84
C ASP A 29 1.58 -2.84 -18.59
N PHE A 30 1.29 -1.61 -18.21
CA PHE A 30 1.78 -1.05 -16.96
C PHE A 30 0.97 -1.61 -15.80
N ILE A 31 1.67 -2.18 -14.80
CA ILE A 31 1.06 -2.78 -13.61
C ILE A 31 1.62 -2.08 -12.39
N ASN A 32 0.91 -1.08 -11.87
CA ASN A 32 1.29 -0.41 -10.64
C ASN A 32 0.72 -1.17 -9.43
N VAL A 33 1.62 -1.72 -8.60
CA VAL A 33 1.31 -2.48 -7.39
C VAL A 33 1.37 -1.55 -6.19
N LEU A 34 0.20 -1.23 -5.62
CA LEU A 34 0.05 -0.37 -4.46
C LEU A 34 0.27 -1.17 -3.17
N THR A 35 1.17 -0.73 -2.31
CA THR A 35 1.62 -1.49 -1.14
C THR A 35 1.32 -0.78 0.17
N GLY A 36 2.30 -0.51 0.97
CA GLY A 36 2.30 0.24 2.23
C GLY A 36 3.71 0.78 2.47
N GLY A 37 4.01 1.17 3.70
CA GLY A 37 5.36 1.58 4.08
C GLY A 37 6.39 0.47 3.89
N THR A 38 7.63 0.84 3.56
CA THR A 38 8.71 -0.11 3.21
C THR A 38 9.11 -1.05 4.35
N SER A 39 8.85 -0.66 5.61
CA SER A 39 9.09 -1.48 6.81
C SER A 39 7.95 -2.45 7.17
N GLY A 40 6.86 -2.45 6.37
CA GLY A 40 5.73 -3.36 6.49
C GLY A 40 5.87 -4.61 5.61
N VAL A 41 4.85 -5.47 5.63
CA VAL A 41 4.82 -6.72 4.85
C VAL A 41 4.42 -6.50 3.39
N TYR A 42 3.56 -5.54 3.09
CA TYR A 42 3.03 -5.33 1.74
C TYR A 42 4.11 -4.94 0.73
N TYR A 43 5.07 -4.11 1.12
CA TYR A 43 6.09 -3.64 0.19
C TYR A 43 6.99 -4.77 -0.36
N PRO A 44 7.64 -5.62 0.47
CA PRO A 44 8.42 -6.74 -0.05
C PRO A 44 7.57 -7.75 -0.84
N LEU A 45 6.31 -7.98 -0.48
CA LEU A 45 5.40 -8.80 -1.27
C LEU A 45 5.09 -8.17 -2.63
N GLY A 46 4.89 -6.85 -2.69
CA GLY A 46 4.72 -6.12 -3.95
C GLY A 46 5.93 -6.22 -4.86
N VAL A 47 7.14 -6.14 -4.30
CA VAL A 47 8.39 -6.34 -5.04
C VAL A 47 8.47 -7.77 -5.61
N ALA A 48 8.17 -8.78 -4.80
CA ALA A 48 8.15 -10.17 -5.25
C ALA A 48 7.10 -10.40 -6.34
N LEU A 49 5.91 -9.86 -6.19
CA LEU A 49 4.83 -9.95 -7.18
C LEU A 49 5.23 -9.27 -8.50
N SER A 50 5.82 -8.07 -8.43
CA SER A 50 6.31 -7.36 -9.61
C SER A 50 7.37 -8.15 -10.36
N LYS A 51 8.26 -8.84 -9.63
CA LYS A 51 9.23 -9.75 -10.26
C LYS A 51 8.53 -10.90 -11.00
N VAL A 52 7.50 -11.50 -10.41
CA VAL A 52 6.74 -12.57 -11.07
C VAL A 52 6.10 -12.05 -12.36
N PHE A 53 5.51 -10.86 -12.37
CA PHE A 53 4.97 -10.26 -13.60
C PHE A 53 6.06 -10.04 -14.65
N THR A 54 7.20 -9.47 -14.27
CA THR A 54 8.33 -9.29 -15.20
C THR A 54 8.79 -10.61 -15.82
N ASP A 55 8.87 -11.67 -15.01
CA ASP A 55 9.41 -12.95 -15.45
C ASP A 55 8.39 -13.78 -16.26
N LYS A 56 7.08 -13.61 -16.02
CA LYS A 56 6.03 -14.53 -16.51
C LYS A 56 5.02 -13.89 -17.46
N VAL A 57 4.88 -12.57 -17.46
CA VAL A 57 3.91 -11.87 -18.31
C VAL A 57 4.64 -11.03 -19.34
N GLN A 58 4.70 -11.54 -20.56
CA GLN A 58 5.38 -10.86 -21.66
C GLN A 58 4.76 -9.49 -21.95
N GLY A 59 5.60 -8.47 -22.07
CA GLY A 59 5.13 -7.09 -22.33
C GLY A 59 4.72 -6.32 -21.08
N SER A 60 4.63 -6.96 -19.90
CA SER A 60 4.31 -6.25 -18.66
C SER A 60 5.44 -5.32 -18.20
N ARG A 61 5.04 -4.20 -17.61
CA ARG A 61 5.92 -3.24 -16.96
C ARG A 61 5.43 -2.97 -15.54
N PRO A 62 5.74 -3.87 -14.60
CA PRO A 62 5.33 -3.70 -13.23
C PRO A 62 6.13 -2.62 -12.52
N SER A 63 5.47 -1.90 -11.62
CA SER A 63 6.08 -0.95 -10.68
C SER A 63 5.51 -1.17 -9.29
N VAL A 64 6.27 -0.82 -8.26
CA VAL A 64 5.84 -0.93 -6.86
C VAL A 64 5.76 0.45 -6.26
N GLN A 65 4.61 0.77 -5.72
CA GLN A 65 4.38 2.06 -5.07
C GLN A 65 4.18 1.88 -3.57
N ALA A 66 5.05 2.52 -2.78
CA ALA A 66 4.83 2.68 -1.35
C ALA A 66 3.69 3.69 -1.13
N THR A 67 2.74 3.33 -0.27
CA THR A 67 1.54 4.13 0.05
C THR A 67 1.31 4.14 1.56
N LYS A 68 0.20 4.73 1.97
CA LYS A 68 -0.31 4.65 3.35
C LYS A 68 -1.08 3.35 3.63
N ALA A 69 -1.12 2.42 2.69
CA ALA A 69 -1.82 1.14 2.70
C ALA A 69 -3.36 1.23 2.55
N SER A 70 -4.12 0.37 3.20
CA SER A 70 -5.47 -0.10 2.85
C SER A 70 -6.41 0.95 2.28
N VAL A 71 -6.76 2.00 3.01
CA VAL A 71 -7.77 3.00 2.57
C VAL A 71 -7.27 3.79 1.37
N GLU A 72 -6.00 4.16 1.36
CA GLU A 72 -5.39 4.85 0.20
C GLU A 72 -5.36 3.94 -1.02
N ASN A 73 -4.93 2.68 -0.88
CA ASN A 73 -4.87 1.72 -1.99
C ASN A 73 -6.24 1.48 -2.61
N LEU A 74 -7.25 1.22 -1.80
CA LEU A 74 -8.62 1.01 -2.27
C LEU A 74 -9.15 2.24 -3.00
N THR A 75 -8.87 3.43 -2.49
CA THR A 75 -9.26 4.69 -3.14
C THR A 75 -8.55 4.89 -4.48
N LEU A 76 -7.24 4.61 -4.55
CA LEU A 76 -6.46 4.72 -5.79
C LEU A 76 -6.93 3.70 -6.84
N LEU A 77 -7.20 2.46 -6.45
CA LEU A 77 -7.76 1.43 -7.34
C LEU A 77 -9.12 1.87 -7.91
N GLN A 78 -10.02 2.37 -7.07
CA GLN A 78 -11.32 2.89 -7.53
C GLN A 78 -11.18 4.02 -8.56
N GLN A 79 -10.11 4.83 -8.44
CA GLN A 79 -9.80 5.92 -9.36
C GLN A 79 -9.04 5.47 -10.62
N GLY A 80 -8.67 4.19 -10.73
CA GLY A 80 -7.84 3.70 -11.83
C GLY A 80 -6.38 4.19 -11.78
N LYS A 81 -5.87 4.46 -10.57
CA LYS A 81 -4.49 4.92 -10.33
C LYS A 81 -3.56 3.81 -9.83
N GLY A 82 -3.93 2.58 -10.09
CA GLY A 82 -3.19 1.37 -9.81
C GLY A 82 -3.98 0.17 -10.31
N GLU A 83 -3.30 -0.93 -10.59
CA GLU A 83 -3.90 -2.15 -11.12
C GLU A 83 -4.09 -3.21 -10.02
N ILE A 84 -3.16 -3.26 -9.07
CA ILE A 84 -3.18 -4.19 -7.93
C ILE A 84 -2.89 -3.43 -6.65
N GLY A 85 -3.58 -3.78 -5.56
CA GLY A 85 -3.35 -3.16 -4.25
C GLY A 85 -3.51 -4.16 -3.11
N PHE A 86 -2.61 -4.06 -2.14
CA PHE A 86 -2.72 -4.80 -0.88
C PHE A 86 -3.66 -4.06 0.07
N THR A 87 -4.52 -4.79 0.74
CA THR A 87 -5.48 -4.23 1.71
C THR A 87 -5.79 -5.22 2.83
N LEU A 88 -6.22 -4.72 3.95
CA LEU A 88 -6.89 -5.52 4.98
C LEU A 88 -8.31 -5.86 4.53
N GLY A 89 -8.81 -7.02 4.94
CA GLY A 89 -10.13 -7.50 4.56
C GLY A 89 -11.27 -6.65 5.14
N ASP A 90 -11.12 -6.18 6.37
CA ASP A 90 -12.05 -5.25 7.02
C ASP A 90 -12.13 -3.91 6.29
N SER A 91 -10.97 -3.32 5.94
CA SER A 91 -10.93 -2.09 5.16
C SER A 91 -11.56 -2.25 3.77
N LEU A 92 -11.41 -3.42 3.14
CA LEU A 92 -12.09 -3.74 1.88
C LEU A 92 -13.62 -3.77 2.08
N ALA A 93 -14.10 -4.40 3.14
CA ALA A 93 -15.53 -4.46 3.45
C ALA A 93 -16.12 -3.06 3.68
N MET A 94 -15.43 -2.21 4.46
CA MET A 94 -15.82 -0.81 4.68
C MET A 94 -15.84 -0.01 3.37
N GLY A 95 -14.82 -0.16 2.52
CA GLY A 95 -14.76 0.51 1.21
C GLY A 95 -15.86 0.05 0.27
N TRP A 96 -16.16 -1.24 0.24
CA TRP A 96 -17.26 -1.79 -0.55
C TRP A 96 -18.63 -1.28 -0.08
N ALA A 97 -18.82 -1.13 1.23
CA ALA A 97 -20.03 -0.53 1.82
C ALA A 97 -20.13 0.98 1.59
N GLY A 98 -18.99 1.66 1.36
CA GLY A 98 -18.93 3.11 1.24
C GLY A 98 -18.97 3.81 2.59
N ASP A 99 -18.31 3.23 3.58
CA ASP A 99 -18.29 3.73 4.97
C ASP A 99 -17.56 5.08 5.05
N GLU A 100 -18.30 6.14 5.34
CA GLU A 100 -17.76 7.50 5.43
C GLU A 100 -16.89 7.70 6.67
N GLU A 101 -17.16 7.01 7.79
CA GLU A 101 -16.34 7.08 8.99
C GLU A 101 -14.95 6.45 8.79
N ALA A 102 -14.88 5.43 7.93
CA ALA A 102 -13.63 4.85 7.48
C ALA A 102 -12.89 5.73 6.45
N GLY A 103 -13.49 6.83 6.00
CA GLY A 103 -12.91 7.80 5.07
C GLY A 103 -13.21 7.55 3.59
N PHE A 104 -14.18 6.69 3.27
CA PHE A 104 -14.63 6.46 1.90
C PHE A 104 -15.76 7.42 1.53
N LYS A 105 -15.66 8.05 0.33
CA LYS A 105 -16.68 9.01 -0.15
C LYS A 105 -17.89 8.35 -0.81
N GLY A 106 -18.02 7.04 -0.70
CA GLY A 106 -19.05 6.22 -1.32
C GLY A 106 -18.53 4.82 -1.63
N LYS A 107 -19.40 3.97 -2.16
CA LYS A 107 -19.10 2.58 -2.48
C LYS A 107 -17.98 2.45 -3.52
N LEU A 108 -17.04 1.55 -3.28
CA LEU A 108 -15.95 1.25 -4.20
C LEU A 108 -16.32 0.03 -5.05
N ASP A 109 -17.16 0.21 -6.05
CA ASP A 109 -17.79 -0.84 -6.85
C ASP A 109 -16.93 -1.40 -8.00
N LYS A 110 -15.81 -0.73 -8.34
CA LYS A 110 -14.88 -1.18 -9.37
C LYS A 110 -13.87 -2.21 -8.87
N LEU A 111 -13.76 -2.40 -7.56
CA LEU A 111 -12.81 -3.32 -6.97
C LEU A 111 -13.15 -4.79 -7.30
N ARG A 112 -12.11 -5.61 -7.43
CA ARG A 112 -12.23 -7.06 -7.56
C ARG A 112 -11.20 -7.73 -6.65
N GLY A 113 -11.67 -8.65 -5.79
CA GLY A 113 -10.79 -9.46 -4.95
C GLY A 113 -10.06 -10.52 -5.78
N ILE A 114 -8.76 -10.65 -5.57
CA ILE A 114 -7.95 -11.68 -6.21
C ILE A 114 -7.78 -12.87 -5.27
N THR A 115 -7.20 -12.66 -4.09
CA THR A 115 -6.97 -13.71 -3.10
C THR A 115 -6.64 -13.14 -1.73
N ALA A 116 -6.81 -13.94 -0.68
CA ALA A 116 -6.21 -13.71 0.63
C ALA A 116 -4.79 -14.26 0.65
N ILE A 117 -3.83 -13.50 1.19
CA ILE A 117 -2.40 -13.83 1.08
C ILE A 117 -1.86 -14.40 2.41
N TYR A 118 -2.15 -13.75 3.53
CA TYR A 118 -1.70 -14.17 4.85
C TYR A 118 -2.64 -13.63 5.95
N PRO A 119 -2.68 -14.28 7.12
CA PRO A 119 -3.40 -13.76 8.28
C PRO A 119 -2.68 -12.51 8.81
N ASN A 120 -3.45 -11.43 8.99
CA ASN A 120 -2.96 -10.18 9.51
C ASN A 120 -3.34 -10.06 11.00
N TYR A 121 -2.39 -9.67 11.83
CA TYR A 121 -2.57 -9.55 13.28
C TYR A 121 -2.46 -8.10 13.70
N ILE A 122 -3.31 -7.70 14.65
CA ILE A 122 -3.19 -6.41 15.31
C ILE A 122 -2.23 -6.59 16.48
N GLN A 123 -1.11 -5.89 16.42
CA GLN A 123 -0.04 -5.99 17.39
C GLN A 123 0.13 -4.62 18.06
N VAL A 124 -0.22 -4.52 19.34
CA VAL A 124 0.10 -3.34 20.17
C VAL A 124 1.41 -3.63 20.87
N VAL A 125 2.44 -2.86 20.55
CA VAL A 125 3.78 -3.05 21.09
C VAL A 125 4.19 -1.78 21.84
N ALA A 126 4.64 -1.94 23.08
CA ALA A 126 5.06 -0.86 23.94
C ALA A 126 6.53 -1.04 24.36
N THR A 127 7.20 0.07 24.70
CA THR A 127 8.51 -0.02 25.37
C THR A 127 8.30 -0.52 26.80
N GLN A 128 9.20 -1.35 27.32
CA GLN A 128 9.12 -1.84 28.69
C GLN A 128 9.16 -0.67 29.69
N GLU A 129 9.91 0.37 29.37
CA GLU A 129 10.04 1.61 30.19
C GLU A 129 8.70 2.35 30.34
N SER A 130 7.77 2.24 29.37
CA SER A 130 6.47 2.91 29.42
C SER A 130 5.55 2.37 30.53
N GLY A 131 5.81 1.17 31.03
CA GLY A 131 4.99 0.48 32.03
C GLY A 131 3.64 -0.04 31.50
N ILE A 132 3.37 0.06 30.20
CA ILE A 132 2.14 -0.42 29.57
C ILE A 132 2.16 -1.94 29.54
N LYS A 133 1.11 -2.60 30.07
CA LYS A 133 0.94 -4.05 30.09
C LYS A 133 -0.39 -4.49 29.47
N SER A 134 -1.41 -3.63 29.56
CA SER A 134 -2.75 -3.87 29.04
C SER A 134 -3.23 -2.71 28.19
N LEU A 135 -4.30 -2.90 27.41
CA LEU A 135 -4.90 -1.84 26.63
C LEU A 135 -5.39 -0.66 27.49
N ALA A 136 -5.84 -0.92 28.73
CA ALA A 136 -6.25 0.14 29.64
C ALA A 136 -5.12 1.08 30.04
N ASP A 137 -3.87 0.59 30.08
CA ASP A 137 -2.68 1.37 30.42
C ASP A 137 -2.29 2.37 29.32
N LEU A 138 -2.91 2.30 28.13
CA LEU A 138 -2.71 3.26 27.05
C LEU A 138 -3.25 4.66 27.41
N LYS A 139 -4.15 4.78 28.40
CA LYS A 139 -4.67 6.06 28.85
C LYS A 139 -3.56 7.00 29.27
N GLY A 140 -3.53 8.20 28.69
CA GLY A 140 -2.50 9.22 28.93
C GLY A 140 -1.15 8.95 28.27
N LYS A 141 -0.99 7.85 27.51
CA LYS A 141 0.26 7.47 26.84
C LYS A 141 0.34 8.03 25.41
N ARG A 142 1.56 8.04 24.87
CA ARG A 142 1.85 8.46 23.50
C ARG A 142 1.79 7.22 22.60
N LEU A 143 0.80 7.16 21.69
CA LEU A 143 0.55 6.01 20.82
C LEU A 143 0.63 6.40 19.34
N SER A 144 1.37 5.63 18.55
CA SER A 144 1.23 5.64 17.09
C SER A 144 0.14 4.67 16.65
N VAL A 145 -0.83 5.20 15.93
CA VAL A 145 -2.04 4.49 15.48
C VAL A 145 -1.99 4.05 14.02
N GLY A 146 -0.81 4.17 13.38
CA GLY A 146 -0.62 3.92 11.95
C GLY A 146 -0.75 5.17 11.09
N ALA A 147 -0.37 5.06 9.83
CA ALA A 147 -0.43 6.19 8.90
C ALA A 147 -1.87 6.66 8.65
N PRO A 148 -2.08 7.96 8.36
CA PRO A 148 -3.41 8.45 7.97
C PRO A 148 -3.91 7.69 6.73
N LYS A 149 -5.19 7.32 6.69
CA LYS A 149 -5.78 6.53 5.59
C LYS A 149 -5.18 5.12 5.44
N SER A 150 -4.66 4.55 6.51
CA SER A 150 -4.27 3.14 6.58
C SER A 150 -5.37 2.30 7.24
N GLY A 151 -5.39 0.99 6.94
CA GLY A 151 -6.22 0.06 7.68
C GLY A 151 -5.80 -0.11 9.14
N THR A 152 -4.52 0.09 9.44
CA THR A 152 -3.99 0.09 10.82
C THR A 152 -4.66 1.18 11.67
N GLU A 153 -4.86 2.37 11.12
CA GLU A 153 -5.53 3.45 11.83
C GLU A 153 -7.01 3.13 12.11
N LEU A 154 -7.70 2.48 11.17
CA LEU A 154 -9.06 1.99 11.40
C LEU A 154 -9.10 0.92 12.49
N ASN A 155 -8.16 -0.02 12.47
CA ASN A 155 -8.04 -1.03 13.53
C ASN A 155 -7.72 -0.40 14.89
N ALA A 156 -6.90 0.65 14.94
CA ALA A 156 -6.61 1.36 16.20
C ALA A 156 -7.87 1.97 16.83
N ARG A 157 -8.74 2.58 16.03
CA ARG A 157 -10.05 3.07 16.53
C ARG A 157 -10.87 1.94 17.13
N ALA A 158 -11.01 0.82 16.40
CA ALA A 158 -11.80 -0.32 16.84
C ALA A 158 -11.25 -0.95 18.13
N ILE A 159 -9.93 -1.14 18.22
CA ILE A 159 -9.27 -1.71 19.41
C ILE A 159 -9.43 -0.78 20.63
N LEU A 160 -9.19 0.51 20.47
CA LEU A 160 -9.37 1.47 21.56
C LEU A 160 -10.83 1.53 22.02
N GLN A 161 -11.77 1.55 21.09
CA GLN A 161 -13.19 1.53 21.42
C GLN A 161 -13.58 0.25 22.18
N GLY A 162 -13.08 -0.90 21.76
CA GLY A 162 -13.28 -2.18 22.46
C GLY A 162 -12.71 -2.19 23.87
N ALA A 163 -11.63 -1.43 24.12
CA ALA A 163 -11.04 -1.22 25.45
C ALA A 163 -11.71 -0.09 26.25
N GLY A 164 -12.80 0.50 25.76
CA GLY A 164 -13.48 1.65 26.41
C GLY A 164 -12.69 2.96 26.32
N LEU A 165 -11.75 3.06 25.37
CA LEU A 165 -10.89 4.21 25.13
C LEU A 165 -11.20 4.88 23.78
N SER A 166 -10.77 6.10 23.65
CA SER A 166 -10.77 6.87 22.41
C SER A 166 -9.46 7.62 22.26
N TYR A 167 -9.22 8.26 21.12
CA TYR A 167 -8.03 9.10 20.93
C TYR A 167 -7.93 10.25 21.94
N LYS A 168 -9.06 10.70 22.51
CA LYS A 168 -9.09 11.77 23.53
C LYS A 168 -8.52 11.32 24.88
N ASP A 169 -8.48 10.01 25.14
CA ASP A 169 -7.96 9.43 26.36
C ASP A 169 -6.43 9.24 26.31
N LEU A 170 -5.82 9.37 25.13
CA LEU A 170 -4.38 9.25 24.94
C LEU A 170 -3.68 10.58 25.27
N GLY A 171 -2.44 10.49 25.75
CA GLY A 171 -1.60 11.66 25.99
C GLY A 171 -1.14 12.32 24.69
N LYS A 172 -0.86 11.50 23.66
CA LYS A 172 -0.56 11.95 22.31
C LYS A 172 -0.91 10.86 21.30
N VAL A 173 -1.52 11.25 20.18
CA VAL A 173 -1.78 10.38 19.03
C VAL A 173 -0.85 10.77 17.90
N GLU A 174 -0.09 9.80 17.40
CA GLU A 174 0.76 9.96 16.24
C GLU A 174 0.22 9.12 15.06
N TYR A 175 0.18 9.74 13.90
CA TYR A 175 -0.30 9.12 12.65
C TYR A 175 0.89 8.83 11.74
N LEU A 176 1.62 7.75 12.00
CA LEU A 176 2.92 7.49 11.37
C LEU A 176 2.97 6.12 10.69
N PRO A 177 3.74 5.98 9.60
CA PRO A 177 4.19 4.69 9.09
C PRO A 177 4.96 3.90 10.16
N PHE A 178 5.02 2.58 10.02
CA PHE A 178 5.63 1.70 11.02
C PHE A 178 7.09 2.05 11.34
N GLY A 179 7.90 2.34 10.31
CA GLY A 179 9.31 2.69 10.50
C GLY A 179 9.49 3.96 11.31
N GLU A 180 8.73 5.01 11.00
CA GLU A 180 8.78 6.29 11.74
C GLU A 180 8.32 6.11 13.18
N SER A 181 7.29 5.29 13.42
CA SER A 181 6.84 4.95 14.78
C SER A 181 7.95 4.29 15.59
N VAL A 182 8.67 3.34 14.97
CA VAL A 182 9.81 2.65 15.58
C VAL A 182 10.93 3.62 15.92
N GLU A 183 11.28 4.53 15.02
CA GLU A 183 12.33 5.54 15.30
C GLU A 183 11.95 6.45 16.47
N LEU A 184 10.69 6.89 16.57
CA LEU A 184 10.24 7.68 17.71
C LEU A 184 10.27 6.89 19.03
N MET A 185 9.97 5.57 18.99
CA MET A 185 10.07 4.71 20.17
C MET A 185 11.53 4.53 20.62
N LYS A 186 12.46 4.28 19.68
CA LYS A 186 13.90 4.21 19.97
C LYS A 186 14.41 5.50 20.62
N ASN A 187 13.90 6.64 20.19
CA ASN A 187 14.26 7.98 20.70
C ASN A 187 13.45 8.39 21.94
N ARG A 188 12.66 7.48 22.56
CA ARG A 188 11.82 7.75 23.75
C ARG A 188 10.78 8.85 23.57
N GLN A 189 10.40 9.13 22.32
CA GLN A 189 9.39 10.13 21.96
C GLN A 189 7.99 9.54 21.83
N LEU A 190 7.89 8.21 21.84
CA LEU A 190 6.65 7.43 21.73
C LEU A 190 6.70 6.25 22.70
N ASP A 191 5.57 5.93 23.33
CA ASP A 191 5.47 4.88 24.34
C ASP A 191 5.06 3.54 23.73
N ALA A 192 4.20 3.56 22.73
CA ALA A 192 3.66 2.38 22.07
C ALA A 192 3.32 2.65 20.58
N THR A 193 3.25 1.58 19.82
CA THR A 193 2.75 1.58 18.43
C THR A 193 1.75 0.44 18.23
N LEU A 194 0.67 0.71 17.51
CA LEU A 194 -0.22 -0.32 16.99
C LEU A 194 0.14 -0.59 15.53
N GLN A 195 0.34 -1.85 15.18
CA GLN A 195 0.69 -2.29 13.83
C GLN A 195 -0.21 -3.46 13.40
N SER A 196 -0.91 -3.31 12.29
CA SER A 196 -1.66 -4.40 11.66
C SER A 196 -0.80 -5.03 10.58
N ALA A 197 -0.17 -6.16 10.89
CA ALA A 197 0.81 -6.82 10.02
C ALA A 197 0.90 -8.33 10.30
N GLY A 198 1.58 -9.05 9.43
CA GLY A 198 2.00 -10.43 9.71
C GLY A 198 2.99 -10.49 10.88
N LEU A 199 3.00 -11.61 11.59
CA LEU A 199 3.97 -11.84 12.67
C LEU A 199 5.41 -11.78 12.12
N GLY A 200 6.31 -11.20 12.92
CA GLY A 200 7.71 -11.03 12.55
C GLY A 200 7.94 -9.89 11.51
N VAL A 201 7.02 -8.93 11.41
CA VAL A 201 7.20 -7.73 10.57
C VAL A 201 8.51 -7.01 10.92
N SER A 202 9.21 -6.53 9.89
CA SER A 202 10.58 -6.00 10.05
C SER A 202 10.66 -4.83 11.03
N SER A 203 9.66 -3.96 11.07
CA SER A 203 9.59 -2.81 11.99
C SER A 203 9.59 -3.24 13.46
N ILE A 204 8.79 -4.25 13.85
CA ILE A 204 8.76 -4.75 15.25
C ILE A 204 10.06 -5.48 15.58
N ARG A 205 10.59 -6.27 14.64
CA ARG A 205 11.89 -6.92 14.83
C ARG A 205 13.01 -5.92 15.07
N ASP A 206 13.06 -4.87 14.26
CA ASP A 206 14.04 -3.79 14.40
C ASP A 206 13.90 -3.07 15.76
N LEU A 207 12.68 -2.77 16.19
CA LEU A 207 12.43 -2.19 17.51
C LEU A 207 12.95 -3.10 18.62
N ALA A 208 12.64 -4.39 18.57
CA ALA A 208 13.03 -5.38 19.57
C ALA A 208 14.55 -5.58 19.72
N THR A 209 15.32 -5.29 18.67
CA THR A 209 16.79 -5.33 18.73
C THR A 209 17.39 -4.07 19.37
N SER A 210 16.62 -2.99 19.44
CA SER A 210 17.11 -1.68 19.87
C SER A 210 16.68 -1.32 21.30
N VAL A 211 15.46 -1.69 21.69
CA VAL A 211 14.90 -1.40 23.01
C VAL A 211 14.10 -2.58 23.54
N PRO A 212 14.06 -2.82 24.88
CA PRO A 212 13.18 -3.80 25.47
C PRO A 212 11.71 -3.45 25.21
N ILE A 213 10.96 -4.41 24.69
CA ILE A 213 9.54 -4.24 24.35
C ILE A 213 8.65 -5.25 25.05
N VAL A 214 7.38 -4.95 25.13
CA VAL A 214 6.30 -5.86 25.53
C VAL A 214 5.21 -5.83 24.45
N VAL A 215 4.59 -6.98 24.23
CA VAL A 215 3.34 -7.07 23.48
C VAL A 215 2.21 -6.85 24.48
N VAL A 216 1.32 -5.92 24.18
CA VAL A 216 0.22 -5.51 25.08
C VAL A 216 -0.94 -6.49 24.89
N GLU A 217 -1.45 -7.03 25.97
CA GLU A 217 -2.61 -7.94 26.02
C GLU A 217 -3.92 -7.23 26.31
#